data_c36711fc554064fdb35b698b7cdd3b5c
#
_entry.id   c36711fc554064fdb35b698b7cdd3b5c
#
_cell.length_a   1.000
_cell.length_b   1.000
_cell.length_c   1.000
_cell.angle_alpha   90.00
_cell.angle_beta   90.00
_cell.angle_gamma   90.00
#
_symmetry.space_group_name_H-M   'P 1'
#
loop_
_entity.id
_entity.type
_entity.pdbx_description
1 polymer ?
#
loop_
_entity_poly.entity_id
_entity_poly.type
_entity_poly.pdbx_seq_one_letter_code
_entity_poly.pdbx_strand_id
1 'polypeptide(L)' 'MIRNNTEFQATQERILLFERILEEARRTCSPSNYSGMAEGYLLEIDRLQAHIRAYLSHAADPREAA' A
#
# COMPACT_ATOMS: atom_id res chain seq x y z
N MET A 1 -8.58 -0.49 -7.93
CA MET A 1 -7.81 -0.78 -9.13
C MET A 1 -7.14 0.49 -9.62
N ILE A 2 -5.85 0.41 -9.96
CA ILE A 2 -5.09 1.58 -10.41
C ILE A 2 -5.29 1.74 -11.91
N ARG A 3 -5.69 2.93 -12.35
CA ARG A 3 -5.99 3.20 -13.75
C ARG A 3 -5.05 4.19 -14.41
N ASN A 4 -4.31 4.97 -13.62
CA ASN A 4 -3.41 5.98 -14.17
C ASN A 4 -2.29 6.27 -13.17
N ASN A 5 -1.33 7.09 -13.59
CA ASN A 5 -0.16 7.40 -12.78
C ASN A 5 -0.52 8.14 -11.50
N THR A 6 -1.52 9.00 -11.52
CA THR A 6 -1.96 9.71 -10.31
C THR A 6 -2.47 8.74 -9.25
N GLU A 7 -3.28 7.76 -9.66
CA GLU A 7 -3.78 6.73 -8.76
C GLU A 7 -2.65 5.82 -8.27
N PHE A 8 -1.69 5.53 -9.13
CA PHE A 8 -0.52 4.74 -8.77
C PHE A 8 0.26 5.43 -7.65
N GLN A 9 0.54 6.72 -7.79
CA GLN A 9 1.26 7.47 -6.77
C GLN A 9 0.46 7.56 -5.47
N ALA A 10 -0.84 7.77 -5.56
CA ALA A 10 -1.70 7.80 -4.37
C ALA A 10 -1.68 6.46 -3.63
N THR A 11 -1.65 5.35 -4.37
CA THR A 11 -1.59 4.02 -3.77
C THR A 11 -0.25 3.80 -3.06
N GLN A 12 0.86 4.24 -3.67
CA GLN A 12 2.17 4.15 -3.04
C GLN A 12 2.23 4.95 -1.75
N GLU A 13 1.66 6.16 -1.75
CA GLU A 13 1.62 7.00 -0.57
C GLU A 13 0.79 6.36 0.55
N ARG A 14 -0.31 5.70 0.20
CA ARG A 14 -1.14 5.01 1.19
C ARG A 14 -0.40 3.84 1.82
N ILE A 15 0.32 3.06 1.00
CA ILE A 15 1.15 1.97 1.52
C ILE A 15 2.19 2.51 2.49
N LEU A 16 2.87 3.59 2.12
CA LEU A 16 3.88 4.20 2.96
C LEU A 16 3.29 4.69 4.28
N LEU A 17 2.11 5.27 4.24
CA LEU A 17 1.42 5.71 5.46
C LEU A 17 1.14 4.53 6.38
N PHE A 18 0.61 3.43 5.84
CA PHE A 18 0.32 2.25 6.64
C PHE A 18 1.60 1.64 7.21
N GLU A 19 2.67 1.62 6.44
CA GLU A 19 3.97 1.13 6.92
C GLU A 19 4.50 1.98 8.08
N ARG A 20 4.33 3.30 8.00
CA ARG A 20 4.73 4.19 9.09
C ARG A 20 3.91 3.97 10.34
N ILE A 21 2.61 3.77 10.19
CA ILE A 21 1.72 3.48 11.32
C ILE A 21 2.18 2.19 12.00
N LEU A 22 2.46 1.15 11.24
CA LEU A 22 2.91 -0.12 11.79
C LEU A 22 4.29 -0.01 12.43
N GLU A 23 5.19 0.72 11.83
CA GLU A 23 6.55 0.90 12.37
C GLU A 23 6.51 1.62 13.71
N GLU A 24 5.66 2.63 13.85
CA GLU A 24 5.47 3.31 15.12
C GLU A 24 4.81 2.40 16.15
N ALA A 25 3.77 1.69 15.74
CA ALA A 25 3.02 0.82 16.63
C ALA A 25 3.87 -0.34 17.18
N ARG A 26 4.78 -0.89 16.38
CA ARG A 26 5.62 -1.99 16.84
C ARG A 26 6.57 -1.57 17.97
N ARG A 27 6.84 -0.28 18.09
CA ARG A 27 7.69 0.26 19.15
C ARG A 27 6.90 0.66 20.39
N THR A 28 5.62 1.02 20.23
CA THR A 28 4.82 1.60 21.30
C THR A 28 3.77 0.65 21.87
N CYS A 29 3.34 -0.35 21.11
CA CYS A 29 2.33 -1.30 21.55
C CYS A 29 2.96 -2.58 22.12
N SER A 30 2.23 -3.26 23.01
CA SER A 30 2.65 -4.59 23.46
C SER A 30 2.63 -5.55 22.28
N PRO A 31 3.43 -6.65 22.32
CA PRO A 31 3.44 -7.60 21.21
C PRO A 31 2.08 -8.14 20.81
N SER A 32 1.24 -8.46 21.79
CA SER A 32 -0.09 -9.01 21.47
C SER A 32 -1.01 -7.96 20.87
N ASN A 33 -0.97 -6.72 21.37
CA ASN A 33 -1.75 -5.63 20.82
C ASN A 33 -1.29 -5.29 19.40
N TYR A 34 0.02 -5.27 19.19
CA TYR A 34 0.57 -5.03 17.86
C TYR A 34 0.10 -6.09 16.86
N SER A 35 0.20 -7.36 17.21
CA SER A 35 -0.22 -8.46 16.33
C SER A 35 -1.67 -8.31 15.88
N GLY A 36 -2.56 -8.04 16.83
CA GLY A 36 -3.97 -7.88 16.50
C GLY A 36 -4.24 -6.70 15.58
N MET A 37 -3.59 -5.58 15.84
CA MET A 37 -3.74 -4.39 15.01
C MET A 37 -3.08 -4.55 13.64
N ALA A 38 -1.89 -5.12 13.61
CA ALA A 38 -1.10 -5.22 12.39
C ALA A 38 -1.74 -6.12 11.33
N GLU A 39 -2.48 -7.13 11.75
CA GLU A 39 -3.09 -8.09 10.83
C GLU A 39 -3.93 -7.39 9.76
N GLY A 40 -4.79 -6.46 10.16
CA GLY A 40 -5.63 -5.73 9.23
C GLY A 40 -4.85 -4.82 8.30
N TYR A 41 -3.86 -4.11 8.84
CA TYR A 41 -3.01 -3.22 8.02
C TYR A 41 -2.17 -4.01 7.03
N LEU A 42 -1.60 -5.13 7.43
CA LEU A 42 -0.77 -5.95 6.54
C LEU A 42 -1.61 -6.53 5.41
N LEU A 43 -2.83 -6.94 5.70
CA LEU A 43 -3.75 -7.42 4.67
C LEU A 43 -4.05 -6.33 3.65
N GLU A 44 -4.29 -5.11 4.12
CA GLU A 44 -4.55 -3.98 3.23
C GLU A 44 -3.33 -3.62 2.40
N ILE A 45 -2.14 -3.64 3.00
CA ILE A 45 -0.89 -3.40 2.28
C ILE A 45 -0.72 -4.44 1.17
N ASP A 46 -0.96 -5.72 1.47
CA ASP A 46 -0.86 -6.79 0.48
C ASP A 46 -1.80 -6.53 -0.70
N ARG A 47 -3.03 -6.11 -0.41
CA ARG A 47 -4.01 -5.81 -1.45
C ARG A 47 -3.57 -4.64 -2.31
N LEU A 48 -3.06 -3.58 -1.70
CA LEU A 48 -2.60 -2.41 -2.44
C LEU A 48 -1.36 -2.73 -3.28
N GLN A 49 -0.45 -3.55 -2.76
CA GLN A 49 0.72 -4.00 -3.51
C GLN A 49 0.33 -4.86 -4.71
N ALA A 50 -0.72 -5.68 -4.57
CA ALA A 50 -1.23 -6.45 -5.69
C ALA A 50 -1.78 -5.53 -6.80
N HIS A 51 -2.44 -4.45 -6.42
CA HIS A 51 -2.91 -3.46 -7.40
C HIS A 51 -1.74 -2.78 -8.11
N ILE A 52 -0.69 -2.43 -7.39
CA ILE A 52 0.52 -1.85 -7.99
C ILE A 52 1.15 -2.83 -8.97
N ARG A 53 1.27 -4.09 -8.57
CA ARG A 53 1.86 -5.11 -9.42
C ARG A 53 1.05 -5.30 -10.71
N ALA A 54 -0.27 -5.33 -10.58
CA ALA A 54 -1.15 -5.45 -11.74
C ALA A 54 -0.98 -4.28 -12.69
N TYR A 55 -0.90 -3.07 -12.14
CA TYR A 55 -0.69 -1.87 -12.95
C TYR A 55 0.64 -1.91 -13.69
N LEU A 56 1.72 -2.27 -12.99
CA LEU A 56 3.06 -2.31 -13.57
C LEU A 56 3.25 -3.47 -14.55
N SER A 57 2.40 -4.48 -14.50
CA SER A 57 2.49 -5.62 -15.41
C SER A 57 2.04 -5.29 -16.82
N HIS A 58 1.44 -4.13 -17.02
CA HIS A 58 0.96 -3.67 -18.32
C HIS A 58 1.81 -2.50 -18.82
N ALA A 59 2.04 -2.45 -20.12
CA ALA A 59 2.73 -1.31 -20.72
C ALA A 59 1.85 -0.06 -20.60
N ALA A 60 2.49 1.10 -20.51
CA ALA A 60 1.77 2.36 -20.39
C ALA A 60 0.90 2.62 -21.62
N ASP A 61 -0.33 3.06 -21.38
CA ASP A 61 -1.19 3.58 -22.44
C ASP A 61 -0.59 4.92 -22.91
N PRO A 62 -0.48 5.19 -24.21
CA PRO A 62 0.01 6.47 -24.70
C PRO A 62 -0.72 7.66 -24.10
N ARG A 63 -1.97 7.50 -23.71
CA ARG A 63 -2.75 8.56 -23.07
C ARG A 63 -2.31 8.85 -21.62
N GLU A 64 -1.70 7.89 -20.97
CA GLU A 64 -1.17 8.09 -19.61
C GLU A 64 0.13 8.87 -19.63
N ALA A 65 0.88 8.79 -20.72
CA ALA A 65 2.17 9.44 -20.85
C ALA A 65 2.06 10.93 -21.17
N ALA A 66 0.88 11.40 -21.51
CA ALA A 66 0.66 12.79 -21.89
C ALA A 66 0.64 13.73 -20.68
#